data_c7922d6369f980995662956001af26c8
#
_entry.id   c7922d6369f980995662956001af26c8
#
_cell.length_a   1.000
_cell.length_b   1.000
_cell.length_c   1.000
_cell.angle_alpha   90.00
_cell.angle_beta   90.00
_cell.angle_gamma   90.00
#
_symmetry.space_group_name_H-M   'P 1'
#
loop_
_entity.id
_entity.type
_entity.pdbx_description
1 polymer ?
#
loop_
_entity_poly.entity_id
_entity_poly.type
_entity_poly.pdbx_seq_one_letter_code
_entity_poly.pdbx_strand_id
1 'polypeptide(L)'
;MLILEKLEELAKSGLSYEDICREITEYQKKTGLLFMLKSLKNLANNGRVSPLIAKAIGILGICIIGKASDKGMLEQLHKCRGERNSIKTLLESLEKEGYRGGKVSIGYCKNESAALLLKSFILEKHGGASVDIHELRGLC
;
A
#
# COMPACT_ATOMS: atom_id res chain seq x y z
N MET A 1 8.15 4.85 -3.73
CA MET A 1 9.07 5.51 -2.78
C MET A 1 10.09 4.52 -2.23
N LEU A 2 9.72 3.48 -1.53
CA LEU A 2 10.69 2.53 -0.92
C LEU A 2 11.77 2.01 -1.87
N ILE A 3 11.40 1.65 -3.10
CA ILE A 3 12.36 1.15 -4.10
C ILE A 3 13.34 2.26 -4.55
N LEU A 4 12.85 3.49 -4.73
CA LEU A 4 13.70 4.62 -5.11
C LEU A 4 14.68 5.00 -4.00
N GLU A 5 14.23 5.01 -2.75
CA GLU A 5 15.09 5.27 -1.59
C GLU A 5 16.16 4.19 -1.45
N LYS A 6 15.79 2.92 -1.65
CA LYS A 6 16.76 1.82 -1.64
C LYS A 6 17.75 1.91 -2.79
N LEU A 7 17.30 2.30 -3.99
CA LEU A 7 18.18 2.50 -5.13
C LEU A 7 19.16 3.66 -4.89
N GLU A 8 18.70 4.77 -4.29
CA GLU A 8 19.57 5.89 -3.92
C GLU A 8 20.63 5.47 -2.89
N GLU A 9 20.26 4.69 -1.88
CA GLU A 9 21.18 4.12 -0.89
C GLU A 9 22.25 3.26 -1.58
N LEU A 10 21.85 2.35 -2.46
CA LEU A 10 22.75 1.47 -3.19
C LEU A 10 23.68 2.24 -4.14
N ALA A 11 23.17 3.27 -4.82
CA ALA A 11 24.00 4.10 -5.70
C ALA A 11 25.10 4.87 -4.95
N LYS A 12 24.87 5.20 -3.68
CA LYS A 12 25.84 5.87 -2.81
C LYS A 12 26.80 4.91 -2.10
N SER A 13 26.56 3.61 -2.16
CA SER A 13 27.35 2.59 -1.41
C SER A 13 28.67 2.19 -2.09
N GLY A 14 28.93 2.65 -3.33
CA GLY A 14 30.14 2.29 -4.09
C GLY A 14 30.10 0.87 -4.68
N LEU A 15 28.95 0.20 -4.69
CA LEU A 15 28.77 -1.09 -5.32
C LEU A 15 28.87 -1.00 -6.86
N SER A 16 29.22 -2.13 -7.51
CA SER A 16 29.16 -2.23 -8.96
C SER A 16 27.73 -2.12 -9.48
N TYR A 17 27.59 -1.76 -10.77
CA TYR A 17 26.26 -1.70 -11.40
C TYR A 17 25.53 -3.05 -11.33
N GLU A 18 26.22 -4.13 -11.56
CA GLU A 18 25.68 -5.50 -11.52
C GLU A 18 25.19 -5.86 -10.11
N ASP A 19 25.94 -5.46 -9.07
CA ASP A 19 25.54 -5.68 -7.67
C ASP A 19 24.32 -4.84 -7.32
N ILE A 20 24.25 -3.58 -7.75
CA ILE A 20 23.09 -2.72 -7.54
C ILE A 20 21.85 -3.33 -8.20
N CYS A 21 21.97 -3.82 -9.43
CA CYS A 21 20.86 -4.47 -10.13
C CYS A 21 20.37 -5.73 -9.40
N ARG A 22 21.28 -6.53 -8.88
CA ARG A 22 20.93 -7.72 -8.09
C ARG A 22 20.22 -7.34 -6.80
N GLU A 23 20.80 -6.45 -6.02
CA GLU A 23 20.25 -6.03 -4.72
C GLU A 23 18.87 -5.37 -4.83
N ILE A 24 18.67 -4.49 -5.82
CA ILE A 24 17.37 -3.84 -6.02
C ILE A 24 16.31 -4.85 -6.48
N THR A 25 16.68 -5.83 -7.28
CA THR A 25 15.77 -6.90 -7.73
C THR A 25 15.31 -7.75 -6.55
N GLU A 26 16.22 -8.13 -5.66
CA GLU A 26 15.87 -8.86 -4.44
C GLU A 26 15.04 -8.02 -3.47
N TYR A 27 15.29 -6.73 -3.37
CA TYR A 27 14.49 -5.81 -2.57
C TYR A 27 13.07 -5.66 -3.11
N GLN A 28 12.90 -5.58 -4.44
CA GLN A 28 11.58 -5.53 -5.10
C GLN A 28 10.72 -6.75 -4.76
N LYS A 29 11.29 -7.96 -4.73
CA LYS A 29 10.57 -9.19 -4.38
C LYS A 29 10.01 -9.17 -2.96
N LYS A 30 10.63 -8.40 -2.06
CA LYS A 30 10.23 -8.24 -0.66
C LYS A 30 9.35 -7.01 -0.42
N THR A 31 9.06 -6.24 -1.47
CA THR A 31 8.26 -5.02 -1.40
C THR A 31 6.86 -5.29 -1.95
N GLY A 32 5.84 -5.05 -1.16
CA GLY A 32 4.44 -5.20 -1.54
C GLY A 32 3.69 -3.87 -1.55
N LEU A 33 2.57 -3.82 -2.25
CA LEU A 33 1.65 -2.69 -2.25
C LEU A 33 0.25 -3.16 -1.84
N LEU A 34 -0.24 -2.59 -0.74
CA LEU A 34 -1.62 -2.70 -0.31
C LEU A 34 -2.31 -1.35 -0.43
N PHE A 35 -3.60 -1.36 -0.64
CA PHE A 35 -4.39 -0.14 -0.72
C PHE A 35 -5.73 -0.27 0.00
N MET A 36 -6.25 0.85 0.47
CA MET A 36 -7.63 1.01 0.95
C MET A 36 -8.31 2.12 0.15
N LEU A 37 -9.42 1.81 -0.49
CA LEU A 37 -10.18 2.74 -1.32
C LEU A 37 -11.57 2.96 -0.72
N LYS A 38 -11.92 4.23 -0.45
CA LYS A 38 -13.26 4.65 -0.01
C LYS A 38 -14.22 4.88 -1.18
N SER A 39 -13.69 5.02 -2.40
CA SER A 39 -14.46 5.19 -3.62
C SER A 39 -13.71 4.57 -4.79
N LEU A 40 -14.44 3.88 -5.65
CA LEU A 40 -13.91 3.24 -6.86
C LEU A 40 -14.37 3.93 -8.14
N LYS A 41 -15.14 5.02 -8.03
CA LYS A 41 -15.78 5.69 -9.17
C LYS A 41 -14.78 6.06 -10.26
N ASN A 42 -13.68 6.68 -9.89
CA ASN A 42 -12.67 7.10 -10.87
C ASN A 42 -11.90 5.91 -11.47
N LEU A 43 -11.61 4.88 -10.69
CA LEU A 43 -10.94 3.67 -11.17
C LEU A 43 -11.81 2.87 -12.12
N ALA A 44 -13.13 2.81 -11.86
CA ALA A 44 -14.10 2.19 -12.75
C ALA A 44 -14.22 2.94 -14.08
N ASN A 45 -14.30 4.26 -14.04
CA ASN A 45 -14.38 5.10 -15.23
C ASN A 45 -13.11 4.97 -16.12
N ASN A 46 -11.97 4.65 -15.52
CA ASN A 46 -10.69 4.46 -16.20
C ASN A 46 -10.41 3.00 -16.59
N GLY A 47 -11.38 2.09 -16.45
CA GLY A 47 -11.24 0.69 -16.81
C GLY A 47 -10.19 -0.11 -16.01
N ARG A 48 -9.74 0.43 -14.88
CA ARG A 48 -8.68 -0.19 -14.04
C ARG A 48 -9.20 -1.11 -12.94
N VAL A 49 -10.50 -1.27 -12.84
CA VAL A 49 -11.16 -2.22 -11.93
C VAL A 49 -12.11 -3.12 -12.69
N SER A 50 -12.25 -4.36 -12.24
CA SER A 50 -13.19 -5.30 -12.86
C SER A 50 -14.64 -4.80 -12.74
N PRO A 51 -15.54 -5.20 -13.65
CA PRO A 51 -16.97 -4.84 -13.58
C PRO A 51 -17.66 -5.30 -12.29
N LEU A 52 -17.15 -6.36 -11.66
CA LEU A 52 -17.63 -6.85 -10.36
C LEU A 52 -17.29 -5.89 -9.22
N ILE A 53 -16.11 -5.29 -9.25
CA ILE A 53 -15.70 -4.27 -8.28
C ILE A 53 -16.47 -2.97 -8.54
N ALA A 54 -16.74 -2.64 -9.81
CA ALA A 54 -17.52 -1.47 -10.19
C ALA A 54 -18.96 -1.46 -9.60
N LYS A 55 -19.59 -2.63 -9.49
CA LYS A 55 -20.93 -2.78 -8.86
C LYS A 55 -20.95 -2.49 -7.36
N ALA A 56 -19.83 -2.56 -6.67
CA ALA A 56 -19.72 -2.18 -5.26
C ALA A 56 -19.66 -0.66 -5.04
N ILE A 57 -19.58 0.10 -6.13
CA ILE A 57 -19.50 1.56 -6.13
C ILE A 57 -20.88 2.13 -5.80
N GLY A 58 -21.01 2.75 -4.66
CA GLY A 58 -22.25 3.42 -4.29
C GLY A 58 -22.86 3.00 -2.96
N ILE A 59 -22.33 1.97 -2.31
CA ILE A 59 -22.77 1.62 -0.97
C ILE A 59 -22.04 2.51 0.03
N LEU A 60 -22.75 3.38 0.71
CA LEU A 60 -22.21 4.33 1.67
C LEU A 60 -21.44 3.61 2.80
N GLY A 61 -20.21 4.04 3.07
CA GLY A 61 -19.38 3.52 4.16
C GLY A 61 -18.65 2.20 3.89
N ILE A 62 -18.64 1.71 2.64
CA ILE A 62 -17.83 0.54 2.25
C ILE A 62 -16.45 1.00 1.76
N CYS A 63 -15.42 0.37 2.32
CA CYS A 63 -14.03 0.45 1.87
C CYS A 63 -13.63 -0.85 1.18
N ILE A 64 -12.85 -0.73 0.11
CA ILE A 64 -12.22 -1.87 -0.54
C ILE A 64 -10.76 -1.92 -0.12
N ILE A 65 -10.32 -3.07 0.34
CA ILE A 65 -8.92 -3.38 0.62
C ILE A 65 -8.43 -4.32 -0.47
N GLY A 66 -7.26 -4.05 -0.97
CA GLY A 66 -6.66 -4.87 -2.02
C GLY A 66 -5.16 -4.73 -2.08
N LYS A 67 -4.58 -5.43 -3.04
CA LYS A 67 -3.15 -5.43 -3.35
C LYS A 67 -2.89 -5.23 -4.84
N ALA A 68 -1.66 -4.83 -5.17
CA ALA A 68 -1.18 -4.94 -6.53
C ALA A 68 -0.84 -6.41 -6.83
N SER A 69 -1.29 -6.91 -7.97
CA SER A 69 -0.89 -8.22 -8.47
C SER A 69 0.43 -8.16 -9.22
N ASP A 70 1.06 -9.30 -9.43
CA ASP A 70 2.28 -9.44 -10.23
C ASP A 70 2.08 -9.00 -11.70
N LYS A 71 0.83 -8.95 -12.16
CA LYS A 71 0.44 -8.47 -13.49
C LYS A 71 0.17 -6.96 -13.55
N GLY A 72 0.44 -6.22 -12.46
CA GLY A 72 0.18 -4.78 -12.37
C GLY A 72 -1.30 -4.40 -12.26
N MET A 73 -2.17 -5.36 -11.94
CA MET A 73 -3.61 -5.12 -11.74
C MET A 73 -3.91 -4.93 -10.27
N LEU A 74 -5.01 -4.23 -9.98
CA LEU A 74 -5.53 -4.11 -8.62
C LEU A 74 -6.41 -5.31 -8.29
N GLU A 75 -6.01 -6.08 -7.28
CA GLU A 75 -6.75 -7.23 -6.76
C GLU A 75 -7.47 -6.84 -5.47
N GLN A 76 -8.79 -7.09 -5.45
CA GLN A 76 -9.58 -6.92 -4.24
C GLN A 76 -9.36 -8.10 -3.30
N LEU A 77 -8.99 -7.79 -2.06
CA LEU A 77 -8.90 -8.79 -0.97
C LEU A 77 -10.16 -8.80 -0.11
N HIS A 78 -10.60 -7.62 0.37
CA HIS A 78 -11.71 -7.50 1.31
C HIS A 78 -12.64 -6.34 0.98
N LYS A 79 -13.90 -6.47 1.40
CA LYS A 79 -14.89 -5.39 1.50
C LYS A 79 -15.18 -5.17 2.98
N CYS A 80 -14.94 -3.98 3.48
CA CYS A 80 -15.12 -3.64 4.88
C CYS A 80 -16.10 -2.49 5.03
N ARG A 81 -16.85 -2.49 6.11
CA ARG A 81 -17.72 -1.37 6.47
C ARG A 81 -17.12 -0.60 7.65
N GLY A 82 -17.05 0.72 7.51
CA GLY A 82 -16.46 1.61 8.50
C GLY A 82 -14.94 1.70 8.41
N GLU A 83 -14.41 2.89 8.64
CA GLU A 83 -13.00 3.23 8.47
C GLU A 83 -12.08 2.44 9.41
N ARG A 84 -12.38 2.46 10.72
CA ARG A 84 -11.54 1.81 11.72
C ARG A 84 -11.41 0.29 11.48
N ASN A 85 -12.52 -0.36 11.12
CA ASN A 85 -12.51 -1.79 10.77
C ASN A 85 -11.70 -2.06 9.50
N SER A 86 -11.84 -1.18 8.51
CA SER A 86 -11.07 -1.28 7.25
C SER A 86 -9.57 -1.17 7.49
N ILE A 87 -9.15 -0.25 8.39
CA ILE A 87 -7.74 -0.07 8.73
C ILE A 87 -7.19 -1.30 9.48
N LYS A 88 -7.96 -1.89 10.40
CA LYS A 88 -7.57 -3.15 11.05
C LYS A 88 -7.39 -4.28 10.04
N THR A 89 -8.36 -4.45 9.12
CA THR A 89 -8.28 -5.46 8.06
C THR A 89 -7.10 -5.23 7.11
N LEU A 90 -6.75 -3.95 6.84
CA LEU A 90 -5.58 -3.60 6.04
C LEU A 90 -4.28 -4.05 6.75
N LEU A 91 -4.16 -3.81 8.05
CA LEU A 91 -3.01 -4.28 8.84
C LEU A 91 -2.93 -5.81 8.87
N GLU A 92 -4.05 -6.49 9.08
CA GLU A 92 -4.11 -7.96 9.03
C GLU A 92 -3.71 -8.50 7.66
N SER A 93 -4.11 -7.81 6.58
CA SER A 93 -3.71 -8.16 5.22
C SER A 93 -2.21 -7.96 5.00
N LEU A 94 -1.63 -6.90 5.55
CA LEU A 94 -0.19 -6.64 5.49
C LEU A 94 0.61 -7.78 6.15
N GLU A 95 0.13 -8.27 7.29
CA GLU A 95 0.75 -9.40 8.00
C GLU A 95 0.60 -10.73 7.26
N LYS A 96 -0.56 -10.95 6.61
CA LYS A 96 -0.80 -12.13 5.76
C LYS A 96 0.10 -12.16 4.54
N GLU A 97 0.41 -11.01 3.97
CA GLU A 97 1.39 -10.88 2.87
C GLU A 97 2.86 -10.96 3.35
N GLY A 98 3.08 -11.31 4.63
CA GLY A 98 4.41 -11.63 5.17
C GLY A 98 5.11 -10.51 5.92
N TYR A 99 4.48 -9.35 6.12
CA TYR A 99 5.08 -8.26 6.89
C TYR A 99 5.29 -8.67 8.37
N ARG A 100 6.49 -8.46 8.87
CA ARG A 100 6.89 -8.77 10.25
C ARG A 100 7.60 -7.60 10.95
N GLY A 101 7.55 -6.43 10.36
CA GLY A 101 8.27 -5.23 10.76
C GLY A 101 9.15 -4.69 9.62
N GLY A 102 9.77 -3.53 9.83
CA GLY A 102 10.58 -2.86 8.82
C GLY A 102 9.92 -1.57 8.29
N LYS A 103 10.34 -1.12 7.11
CA LYS A 103 9.92 0.17 6.58
C LYS A 103 8.56 0.09 5.89
N VAL A 104 7.66 1.02 6.26
CA VAL A 104 6.34 1.20 5.64
C VAL A 104 6.21 2.65 5.16
N SER A 105 5.77 2.84 3.93
CA SER A 105 5.43 4.15 3.37
C SER A 105 3.93 4.22 3.14
N ILE A 106 3.24 5.10 3.84
CA ILE A 106 1.79 5.31 3.74
C ILE A 106 1.53 6.54 2.89
N GLY A 107 0.99 6.33 1.69
CA GLY A 107 0.46 7.43 0.87
C GLY A 107 -1.03 7.64 1.15
N TYR A 108 -1.46 8.89 1.36
CA TYR A 108 -2.87 9.22 1.53
C TYR A 108 -3.33 10.36 0.62
N CYS A 109 -4.59 10.34 0.26
CA CYS A 109 -5.24 11.41 -0.49
C CYS A 109 -6.49 11.86 0.25
N LYS A 110 -6.46 13.08 0.82
CA LYS A 110 -7.56 13.70 1.60
C LYS A 110 -8.12 12.81 2.74
N ASN A 111 -7.26 11.97 3.34
CA ASN A 111 -7.64 11.03 4.38
C ASN A 111 -6.51 10.82 5.40
N GLU A 112 -5.97 11.92 5.90
CA GLU A 112 -4.85 11.93 6.84
C GLU A 112 -5.17 11.17 8.14
N SER A 113 -6.38 11.34 8.67
CA SER A 113 -6.80 10.66 9.91
C SER A 113 -6.68 9.14 9.82
N ALA A 114 -7.03 8.55 8.68
CA ALA A 114 -6.88 7.12 8.45
C ALA A 114 -5.41 6.70 8.31
N ALA A 115 -4.55 7.53 7.69
CA ALA A 115 -3.12 7.27 7.60
C ALA A 115 -2.46 7.30 8.98
N LEU A 116 -2.78 8.29 9.80
CA LEU A 116 -2.30 8.38 11.19
C LEU A 116 -2.77 7.21 12.05
N LEU A 117 -4.03 6.80 11.91
CA LEU A 117 -4.57 5.64 12.62
C LEU A 117 -3.90 4.33 12.17
N LEU A 118 -3.64 4.16 10.87
CA LEU A 118 -2.89 3.01 10.38
C LEU A 118 -1.46 2.99 10.93
N LYS A 119 -0.78 4.15 10.92
CA LYS A 119 0.55 4.29 11.50
C LYS A 119 0.56 3.89 12.98
N SER A 120 -0.39 4.37 13.77
CA SER A 120 -0.46 4.02 15.21
C SER A 120 -0.63 2.52 15.42
N PHE A 121 -1.49 1.86 14.65
CA PHE A 121 -1.69 0.42 14.74
C PHE A 121 -0.45 -0.39 14.31
N ILE A 122 0.27 0.07 13.28
CA ILE A 122 1.52 -0.58 12.86
C ILE A 122 2.56 -0.47 13.96
N LEU A 123 2.77 0.72 14.53
CA LEU A 123 3.77 0.95 15.58
C LEU A 123 3.43 0.24 16.89
N GLU A 124 2.14 0.17 17.25
CA GLU A 124 1.68 -0.57 18.41
C GLU A 124 1.97 -2.07 18.30
N LYS A 125 1.75 -2.63 17.12
CA LYS A 125 1.90 -4.08 16.89
C LYS A 125 3.33 -4.49 16.51
N HIS A 126 4.05 -3.61 15.84
CA HIS A 126 5.41 -3.81 15.34
C HIS A 126 6.31 -2.67 15.80
N GLY A 127 6.72 -2.68 17.08
CA GLY A 127 7.48 -1.60 17.73
C GLY A 127 8.81 -1.22 17.07
N GLY A 128 9.36 -2.09 16.22
CA GLY A 128 10.57 -1.80 15.42
C GLY A 128 10.29 -1.28 14.00
N ALA A 129 9.03 -1.03 13.65
CA ALA A 129 8.67 -0.53 12.32
C ALA A 129 9.03 0.95 12.15
N SER A 130 9.51 1.31 10.96
CA SER A 130 9.68 2.70 10.52
C SER A 130 8.53 3.07 9.58
N VAL A 131 7.73 4.07 9.94
CA VAL A 131 6.51 4.41 9.19
C VAL A 131 6.53 5.87 8.77
N ASP A 132 6.66 6.09 7.46
CA ASP A 132 6.57 7.39 6.82
C ASP A 132 5.17 7.63 6.26
N ILE A 133 4.69 8.89 6.32
CA ILE A 133 3.38 9.30 5.80
C ILE A 133 3.58 10.40 4.77
N HIS A 134 2.91 10.27 3.63
CA HIS A 134 3.01 11.23 2.53
C HIS A 134 1.62 11.59 1.99
N GLU A 135 1.37 12.89 1.82
CA GLU A 135 0.18 13.33 1.11
C GLU A 135 0.39 13.13 -0.40
N LEU A 136 -0.54 12.41 -1.01
CA LEU A 136 -0.59 12.20 -2.46
C LEU A 136 -1.57 13.19 -3.09
N ARG A 137 -1.10 13.95 -4.08
CA ARG A 137 -1.96 14.79 -4.90
C ARG A 137 -2.49 13.97 -6.07
N GLY A 138 -3.76 14.19 -6.46
CA GLY A 138 -4.59 13.29 -7.26
C GLY A 138 -4.12 12.88 -8.67
N LEU A 139 -2.90 13.15 -9.05
CA LEU A 139 -2.25 12.70 -10.30
C LEU A 139 -0.77 12.38 -10.03
N CYS A 140 -0.50 11.62 -9.01
CA CYS A 140 0.84 11.08 -8.77
C CYS A 140 0.93 9.69 -9.35
#